data_8d588f833c4cfc55a412dd41d0ad9639
#
_entry.id   8d588f833c4cfc55a412dd41d0ad9639
#
_cell.length_a   1.000
_cell.length_b   1.000
_cell.length_c   1.000
_cell.angle_alpha   90.00
_cell.angle_beta   90.00
_cell.angle_gamma   90.00
#
_symmetry.space_group_name_H-M   'P 1'
#
loop_
_entity.id
_entity.type
_entity.pdbx_description
1 polymer ?
#
loop_
_entity_poly.entity_id
_entity_poly.type
_entity_poly.pdbx_seq_one_letter_code
_entity_poly.pdbx_strand_id
1 'polypeptide(L)'
;MRNLLVRFVLFYLRFWAQLALKVHRPYVIGVAGSVGKSSTRNALFAVLSEFYKTGVVSGNSETGVPLGMLGLALDGFSSKNWFKILIKAPFCIGNLRKYQYLVVEMGIDDPYPPKNMTYLLTIVKPDMSIDLNATATHTMQFEKLLKKHTKDTLEFILNKIAEEDSKIITNGYTKVGIYNKDDKRLSDVIFKRTKKESLTLLTFGSNKENSVIYDDYSIFSKKTKFSYKVKTSKGERSIELSFPGLILPPASRESFAAVLLATHSLGLKYAQIKEALEKNFTIPKGRSSLFAGIKNSLIIDSSYNSSKSTVLSFIEMLKTLKEKTGRPILFLMGDMRELGNESKQEHEEVASSLIKVVDELYCVGPQTQEFVVPIVKNKIGKKGMTSKVEWYKNAIQAGLHIKEEMPENAIILVKGSQNTLYLEEAIKFLLESQNDIKSLTRQEDYWMKIKQDYFSV
;
A
#
# COMPACT_ATOMS: atom_id res chain seq x y z
N MET A 1 9.72 -2.35 -33.75
CA MET A 1 10.52 -1.19 -33.28
C MET A 1 10.19 -0.79 -31.83
N ARG A 2 8.94 -0.48 -31.48
CA ARG A 2 8.56 -0.02 -30.11
C ARG A 2 9.03 -0.96 -29.00
N ASN A 3 8.83 -2.26 -29.12
CA ASN A 3 9.26 -3.25 -28.10
C ASN A 3 10.79 -3.35 -27.95
N LEU A 4 11.55 -3.13 -29.04
CA LEU A 4 13.02 -3.15 -28.99
C LEU A 4 13.57 -1.93 -28.25
N LEU A 5 12.99 -0.75 -28.50
CA LEU A 5 13.34 0.49 -27.81
C LEU A 5 13.05 0.40 -26.30
N VAL A 6 11.89 -0.12 -25.92
CA VAL A 6 11.55 -0.33 -24.50
C VAL A 6 12.54 -1.27 -23.83
N ARG A 7 12.89 -2.41 -24.45
CA ARG A 7 13.91 -3.34 -23.93
C ARG A 7 15.27 -2.67 -23.79
N PHE A 8 15.67 -1.85 -24.75
CA PHE A 8 16.93 -1.08 -24.68
C PHE A 8 16.92 -0.11 -23.49
N VAL A 9 15.86 0.68 -23.31
CA VAL A 9 15.73 1.63 -22.20
C VAL A 9 15.80 0.91 -20.85
N LEU A 10 15.07 -0.21 -20.69
CA LEU A 10 15.09 -0.99 -19.47
C LEU A 10 16.49 -1.57 -19.18
N PHE A 11 17.16 -2.10 -20.21
CA PHE A 11 18.54 -2.60 -20.08
C PHE A 11 19.50 -1.47 -19.66
N TYR A 12 19.42 -0.32 -20.31
CA TYR A 12 20.28 0.85 -20.07
C TYR A 12 20.12 1.38 -18.64
N LEU A 13 18.88 1.60 -18.18
CA LEU A 13 18.61 2.07 -16.82
C LEU A 13 19.06 1.05 -15.77
N ARG A 14 18.79 -0.23 -16.01
CA ARG A 14 19.25 -1.32 -15.15
C ARG A 14 20.77 -1.34 -15.02
N PHE A 15 21.49 -1.20 -16.13
CA PHE A 15 22.96 -1.18 -16.15
C PHE A 15 23.52 -0.09 -15.23
N TRP A 16 23.04 1.15 -15.36
CA TRP A 16 23.53 2.27 -14.56
C TRP A 16 23.13 2.16 -13.10
N ALA A 17 21.93 1.67 -12.79
CA ALA A 17 21.49 1.41 -11.42
C ALA A 17 22.35 0.32 -10.74
N GLN A 18 22.63 -0.78 -11.45
CA GLN A 18 23.53 -1.83 -10.97
C GLN A 18 24.96 -1.33 -10.74
N LEU A 19 25.46 -0.49 -11.64
CA LEU A 19 26.79 0.12 -11.50
C LEU A 19 26.84 1.01 -10.25
N ALA A 20 25.81 1.84 -10.01
CA ALA A 20 25.71 2.67 -8.82
C ALA A 20 25.72 1.81 -7.53
N LEU A 21 24.96 0.70 -7.48
CA LEU A 21 24.97 -0.25 -6.35
C LEU A 21 26.34 -0.90 -6.18
N LYS A 22 26.97 -1.32 -7.25
CA LYS A 22 28.29 -1.98 -7.21
C LYS A 22 29.38 -1.06 -6.68
N VAL A 23 29.33 0.23 -7.05
CA VAL A 23 30.32 1.24 -6.64
C VAL A 23 30.11 1.66 -5.19
N HIS A 24 28.87 1.95 -4.79
CA HIS A 24 28.58 2.59 -3.49
C HIS A 24 28.18 1.61 -2.39
N ARG A 25 27.67 0.42 -2.73
CA ARG A 25 27.36 -0.70 -1.83
C ARG A 25 26.58 -0.32 -0.55
N PRO A 26 25.48 0.44 -0.63
CA PRO A 26 24.62 0.62 0.52
C PRO A 26 24.04 -0.74 0.94
N TYR A 27 23.70 -0.90 2.24
CA TYR A 27 22.93 -2.06 2.68
C TYR A 27 21.48 -1.91 2.17
N VAL A 28 21.02 -2.84 1.37
CA VAL A 28 19.73 -2.75 0.69
C VAL A 28 18.66 -3.53 1.44
N ILE A 29 17.55 -2.84 1.76
CA ILE A 29 16.35 -3.43 2.35
C ILE A 29 15.25 -3.42 1.29
N GLY A 30 14.85 -4.59 0.79
CA GLY A 30 13.76 -4.77 -0.16
C GLY A 30 12.43 -5.00 0.54
N VAL A 31 11.37 -4.35 0.07
CA VAL A 31 10.01 -4.49 0.62
C VAL A 31 9.06 -4.93 -0.49
N ALA A 32 8.48 -6.12 -0.34
CA ALA A 32 7.48 -6.72 -1.23
C ALA A 32 6.16 -7.00 -0.52
N GLY A 33 5.22 -7.52 -1.26
CA GLY A 33 3.87 -7.88 -0.82
C GLY A 33 2.79 -7.13 -1.60
N SER A 34 1.59 -7.63 -1.58
CA SER A 34 0.46 -7.03 -2.29
C SER A 34 0.08 -5.67 -1.70
N VAL A 35 0.02 -5.55 -0.38
CA VAL A 35 -0.44 -4.36 0.36
C VAL A 35 0.56 -3.98 1.45
N GLY A 36 0.63 -2.68 1.80
CA GLY A 36 1.44 -2.19 2.91
C GLY A 36 2.85 -1.74 2.54
N LYS A 37 3.36 -2.06 1.35
CA LYS A 37 4.74 -1.76 0.90
C LYS A 37 5.19 -0.32 1.18
N SER A 38 4.44 0.67 0.70
CA SER A 38 4.81 2.09 0.84
C SER A 38 4.76 2.57 2.30
N SER A 39 3.83 2.05 3.10
CA SER A 39 3.75 2.36 4.53
C SER A 39 4.95 1.76 5.27
N THR A 40 5.32 0.51 4.98
CA THR A 40 6.51 -0.15 5.53
C THR A 40 7.79 0.56 5.13
N ARG A 41 7.92 0.95 3.85
CA ARG A 41 9.05 1.75 3.35
C ARG A 41 9.18 3.07 4.12
N ASN A 42 8.08 3.80 4.30
CA ASN A 42 8.08 5.07 5.03
C ASN A 42 8.39 4.87 6.52
N ALA A 43 7.88 3.81 7.13
CA ALA A 43 8.15 3.50 8.53
C ALA A 43 9.62 3.06 8.74
N LEU A 44 10.20 2.27 7.82
CA LEU A 44 11.64 1.97 7.82
C LEU A 44 12.47 3.25 7.71
N PHE A 45 12.09 4.14 6.79
CA PHE A 45 12.78 5.42 6.63
C PHE A 45 12.67 6.27 7.89
N ALA A 46 11.50 6.37 8.51
CA ALA A 46 11.28 7.12 9.75
C ALA A 46 12.21 6.67 10.89
N VAL A 47 12.45 5.35 11.00
CA VAL A 47 13.37 4.83 12.02
C VAL A 47 14.82 4.98 11.59
N LEU A 48 15.17 4.49 10.41
CA LEU A 48 16.57 4.41 9.99
C LEU A 48 17.21 5.78 9.78
N SER A 49 16.45 6.78 9.29
CA SER A 49 16.97 8.13 9.05
C SER A 49 17.30 8.90 10.33
N GLU A 50 16.75 8.49 11.48
CA GLU A 50 17.12 9.07 12.78
C GLU A 50 18.55 8.67 13.20
N PHE A 51 19.03 7.51 12.78
CA PHE A 51 20.31 6.95 13.23
C PHE A 51 21.35 6.81 12.11
N TYR A 52 20.93 6.76 10.85
CA TYR A 52 21.80 6.42 9.72
C TYR A 52 21.49 7.27 8.49
N LYS A 53 22.47 7.46 7.63
CA LYS A 53 22.25 8.06 6.30
C LYS A 53 21.44 7.09 5.44
N THR A 54 20.15 7.28 5.38
CA THR A 54 19.20 6.37 4.73
C THR A 54 18.59 7.02 3.49
N GLY A 55 18.57 6.26 2.39
CA GLY A 55 17.88 6.62 1.16
C GLY A 55 16.61 5.79 0.94
N VAL A 56 15.66 6.37 0.21
CA VAL A 56 14.45 5.69 -0.22
C VAL A 56 14.34 5.77 -1.74
N VAL A 57 14.06 4.65 -2.38
CA VAL A 57 13.76 4.62 -3.81
C VAL A 57 12.30 5.00 -4.03
N SER A 58 12.07 6.02 -4.86
CA SER A 58 10.74 6.60 -5.08
C SER A 58 9.81 5.74 -5.94
N GLY A 59 10.33 4.81 -6.73
CA GLY A 59 9.57 3.91 -7.59
C GLY A 59 9.64 2.47 -7.15
N ASN A 60 8.69 1.64 -7.61
CA ASN A 60 8.56 0.22 -7.24
C ASN A 60 8.53 -0.73 -8.44
N SER A 61 8.61 -0.20 -9.66
CA SER A 61 8.50 -0.95 -10.92
C SER A 61 9.84 -1.11 -11.64
N GLU A 62 9.84 -1.83 -12.76
CA GLU A 62 10.99 -2.08 -13.63
C GLU A 62 11.70 -0.81 -14.13
N THR A 63 10.97 0.31 -14.21
CA THR A 63 11.53 1.63 -14.54
C THR A 63 11.70 2.50 -13.31
N GLY A 64 10.75 2.46 -12.38
CA GLY A 64 10.74 3.29 -11.18
C GLY A 64 11.92 3.00 -10.25
N VAL A 65 12.27 1.73 -10.06
CA VAL A 65 13.40 1.33 -9.20
C VAL A 65 14.74 1.90 -9.71
N PRO A 66 15.15 1.67 -10.97
CA PRO A 66 16.43 2.23 -11.43
C PRO A 66 16.43 3.76 -11.49
N LEU A 67 15.31 4.40 -11.85
CA LEU A 67 15.21 5.87 -11.85
C LEU A 67 15.38 6.43 -10.43
N GLY A 68 14.67 5.88 -9.45
CA GLY A 68 14.77 6.32 -8.06
C GLY A 68 16.16 6.12 -7.46
N MET A 69 16.86 5.02 -7.81
CA MET A 69 18.24 4.78 -7.41
C MET A 69 19.21 5.82 -7.97
N LEU A 70 19.00 6.24 -9.22
CA LEU A 70 19.77 7.28 -9.86
C LEU A 70 19.34 8.71 -9.45
N GLY A 71 18.28 8.84 -8.60
CA GLY A 71 17.75 10.15 -8.22
C GLY A 71 17.09 10.92 -9.36
N LEU A 72 16.60 10.18 -10.37
CA LEU A 72 15.93 10.73 -11.54
C LEU A 72 14.41 10.62 -11.39
N ALA A 73 13.70 11.68 -11.71
CA ALA A 73 12.24 11.70 -11.79
C ALA A 73 11.79 11.84 -13.26
N LEU A 74 10.66 11.21 -13.58
CA LEU A 74 10.05 11.30 -14.90
C LEU A 74 8.88 12.29 -14.85
N ASP A 75 9.06 13.47 -15.44
CA ASP A 75 8.04 14.52 -15.56
C ASP A 75 7.13 14.25 -16.77
N GLY A 76 6.43 13.10 -16.76
CA GLY A 76 5.59 12.64 -17.87
C GLY A 76 6.32 11.75 -18.88
N PHE A 77 5.53 11.01 -19.68
CA PHE A 77 6.00 9.92 -20.56
C PHE A 77 6.37 10.39 -22.00
N SER A 78 6.70 11.68 -22.21
CA SER A 78 7.09 12.16 -23.52
C SER A 78 8.48 11.64 -23.95
N SER A 79 8.69 11.45 -25.26
CA SER A 79 9.97 11.03 -25.81
C SER A 79 11.11 11.99 -25.45
N LYS A 80 10.82 13.30 -25.35
CA LYS A 80 11.78 14.34 -24.94
C LYS A 80 12.25 14.15 -23.51
N ASN A 81 11.35 13.78 -22.59
CA ASN A 81 11.70 13.52 -21.19
C ASN A 81 12.54 12.26 -21.06
N TRP A 82 12.19 11.19 -21.79
CA TRP A 82 12.99 9.98 -21.83
C TRP A 82 14.41 10.21 -22.36
N PHE A 83 14.56 10.98 -23.43
CA PHE A 83 15.87 11.33 -23.97
C PHE A 83 16.74 12.06 -22.95
N LYS A 84 16.17 13.05 -22.23
CA LYS A 84 16.88 13.77 -21.16
C LYS A 84 17.34 12.83 -20.04
N ILE A 85 16.50 11.88 -19.63
CA ILE A 85 16.80 10.90 -18.60
C ILE A 85 17.94 9.98 -19.03
N LEU A 86 17.91 9.47 -20.25
CA LEU A 86 18.96 8.59 -20.77
C LEU A 86 20.32 9.28 -20.80
N ILE A 87 20.38 10.57 -21.19
CA ILE A 87 21.63 11.34 -21.13
C ILE A 87 22.10 11.55 -19.70
N LYS A 88 21.20 11.82 -18.75
CA LYS A 88 21.57 12.11 -17.35
C LYS A 88 21.99 10.88 -16.57
N ALA A 89 21.45 9.70 -16.89
CA ALA A 89 21.64 8.47 -16.10
C ALA A 89 23.12 8.14 -15.79
N PRO A 90 24.07 8.20 -16.73
CA PRO A 90 25.49 7.95 -16.46
C PRO A 90 26.11 8.87 -15.39
N PHE A 91 25.66 10.12 -15.35
CA PHE A 91 26.18 11.14 -14.42
C PHE A 91 25.55 11.07 -13.03
N CYS A 92 24.49 10.25 -12.88
CA CYS A 92 23.71 10.13 -11.65
C CYS A 92 24.11 8.93 -10.78
N ILE A 93 25.11 8.12 -11.17
CA ILE A 93 25.58 6.98 -10.38
C ILE A 93 26.02 7.37 -8.96
N GLY A 94 26.56 8.60 -8.79
CA GLY A 94 26.96 9.15 -7.49
C GLY A 94 25.83 9.39 -6.49
N ASN A 95 24.56 9.31 -6.90
CA ASN A 95 23.42 9.58 -6.02
C ASN A 95 23.40 8.65 -4.78
N LEU A 96 23.84 7.41 -4.89
CA LEU A 96 23.87 6.44 -3.79
C LEU A 96 25.03 6.64 -2.82
N ARG A 97 26.06 7.45 -3.16
CA ARG A 97 27.29 7.63 -2.37
C ARG A 97 27.04 8.06 -0.92
N LYS A 98 25.95 8.80 -0.70
CA LYS A 98 25.61 9.38 0.61
C LYS A 98 24.89 8.42 1.54
N TYR A 99 24.41 7.26 1.07
CA TYR A 99 23.57 6.37 1.84
C TYR A 99 24.31 5.16 2.41
N GLN A 100 24.07 4.87 3.68
CA GLN A 100 24.47 3.62 4.34
C GLN A 100 23.42 2.53 4.14
N TYR A 101 22.13 2.93 4.22
CA TYR A 101 20.98 2.08 3.97
C TYR A 101 20.16 2.60 2.80
N LEU A 102 19.63 1.69 2.01
CA LEU A 102 18.74 2.00 0.90
C LEU A 102 17.48 1.15 1.00
N VAL A 103 16.32 1.77 1.20
CA VAL A 103 15.02 1.11 1.24
C VAL A 103 14.40 1.13 -0.15
N VAL A 104 14.09 -0.05 -0.68
CA VAL A 104 13.55 -0.25 -2.03
C VAL A 104 12.22 -0.95 -1.96
N GLU A 105 11.16 -0.29 -2.42
CA GLU A 105 9.86 -0.93 -2.64
C GLU A 105 9.91 -1.73 -3.94
N MET A 106 9.54 -3.02 -3.91
CA MET A 106 9.58 -3.93 -5.06
C MET A 106 8.16 -4.45 -5.32
N GLY A 107 7.48 -3.86 -6.31
CA GLY A 107 6.11 -4.22 -6.70
C GLY A 107 6.08 -5.14 -7.90
N ILE A 108 5.18 -6.11 -7.88
CA ILE A 108 4.89 -6.97 -9.03
C ILE A 108 3.52 -6.62 -9.59
N ASP A 109 3.41 -6.52 -10.92
CA ASP A 109 2.16 -6.26 -11.61
C ASP A 109 1.78 -7.38 -12.59
N ASP A 110 2.71 -8.26 -12.95
CA ASP A 110 2.52 -9.31 -13.96
C ASP A 110 3.39 -10.54 -13.61
N PRO A 111 2.96 -11.77 -13.88
CA PRO A 111 3.79 -12.96 -13.64
C PRO A 111 5.04 -13.05 -14.54
N TYR A 112 5.06 -12.27 -15.62
CA TYR A 112 6.14 -12.29 -16.62
C TYR A 112 7.03 -11.04 -16.57
N PRO A 113 8.34 -11.17 -16.95
CA PRO A 113 9.20 -10.02 -17.13
C PRO A 113 8.65 -9.01 -18.15
N PRO A 114 8.88 -7.70 -17.94
CA PRO A 114 9.74 -7.11 -16.91
C PRO A 114 9.03 -6.74 -15.59
N LYS A 115 7.75 -7.07 -15.41
CA LYS A 115 6.93 -6.59 -14.30
C LYS A 115 6.79 -7.59 -13.14
N ASN A 116 7.73 -8.51 -13.03
CA ASN A 116 7.74 -9.54 -11.98
C ASN A 116 8.96 -9.41 -11.05
N MET A 117 8.93 -10.10 -9.91
CA MET A 117 10.01 -10.07 -8.93
C MET A 117 11.33 -10.60 -9.50
N THR A 118 11.26 -11.63 -10.34
CA THR A 118 12.45 -12.17 -11.00
C THR A 118 13.23 -11.10 -11.78
N TYR A 119 12.52 -10.22 -12.49
CA TYR A 119 13.17 -9.11 -13.21
C TYR A 119 13.70 -8.05 -12.24
N LEU A 120 12.92 -7.65 -11.22
CA LEU A 120 13.36 -6.68 -10.23
C LEU A 120 14.63 -7.12 -9.50
N LEU A 121 14.75 -8.41 -9.18
CA LEU A 121 15.95 -8.99 -8.58
C LEU A 121 17.18 -8.99 -9.53
N THR A 122 16.99 -8.80 -10.83
CA THR A 122 18.11 -8.50 -11.73
C THR A 122 18.60 -7.05 -11.59
N ILE A 123 17.81 -6.14 -11.05
CA ILE A 123 18.18 -4.73 -10.82
C ILE A 123 18.82 -4.59 -9.43
N VAL A 124 18.12 -5.12 -8.41
CA VAL A 124 18.45 -4.96 -6.99
C VAL A 124 18.55 -6.34 -6.33
N LYS A 125 19.62 -6.56 -5.58
CA LYS A 125 19.82 -7.75 -4.74
C LYS A 125 19.78 -7.33 -3.28
N PRO A 126 18.64 -7.45 -2.58
CA PRO A 126 18.52 -6.99 -1.20
C PRO A 126 19.39 -7.83 -0.25
N ASP A 127 20.04 -7.18 0.72
CA ASP A 127 20.69 -7.83 1.86
C ASP A 127 19.65 -8.32 2.88
N MET A 128 18.59 -7.53 3.07
CA MET A 128 17.41 -7.85 3.87
C MET A 128 16.17 -7.73 3.02
N SER A 129 15.24 -8.67 3.15
CA SER A 129 13.98 -8.70 2.41
C SER A 129 12.79 -8.82 3.34
N ILE A 130 11.76 -8.04 3.06
CA ILE A 130 10.48 -8.05 3.77
C ILE A 130 9.40 -8.44 2.77
N ASP A 131 8.58 -9.43 3.12
CA ASP A 131 7.40 -9.84 2.35
C ASP A 131 6.16 -9.80 3.25
N LEU A 132 5.23 -8.88 2.95
CA LEU A 132 4.14 -8.54 3.86
C LEU A 132 2.95 -9.49 3.71
N ASN A 133 2.48 -9.71 2.50
CA ASN A 133 1.27 -10.49 2.22
C ASN A 133 1.10 -10.76 0.72
N ALA A 134 0.37 -11.84 0.40
CA ALA A 134 -0.05 -12.18 -0.96
C ALA A 134 -1.58 -12.17 -1.04
N THR A 135 -2.16 -11.05 -1.46
CA THR A 135 -3.61 -10.85 -1.56
C THR A 135 -4.06 -10.62 -3.00
N ALA A 136 -5.36 -10.62 -3.24
CA ALA A 136 -5.96 -10.41 -4.56
C ALA A 136 -5.73 -8.99 -5.09
N THR A 137 -4.50 -8.71 -5.52
CA THR A 137 -4.12 -7.51 -6.24
C THR A 137 -3.52 -7.92 -7.58
N HIS A 138 -3.83 -7.18 -8.66
CA HIS A 138 -3.35 -7.49 -10.02
C HIS A 138 -3.74 -8.91 -10.52
N THR A 139 -4.77 -9.53 -9.96
CA THR A 139 -5.22 -10.90 -10.30
C THR A 139 -5.49 -11.07 -11.79
N MET A 140 -6.07 -10.05 -12.45
CA MET A 140 -6.30 -10.02 -13.89
C MET A 140 -5.04 -10.36 -14.72
N GLN A 141 -3.85 -9.91 -14.29
CA GLN A 141 -2.63 -10.21 -15.02
C GLN A 141 -2.17 -11.66 -14.81
N PHE A 142 -2.46 -12.23 -13.64
CA PHE A 142 -2.13 -13.61 -13.31
C PHE A 142 -3.11 -14.63 -13.91
N GLU A 143 -4.30 -14.21 -14.35
CA GLU A 143 -5.24 -15.06 -15.12
C GLU A 143 -4.61 -15.66 -16.39
N LYS A 144 -3.59 -15.01 -16.96
CA LYS A 144 -2.81 -15.53 -18.10
C LYS A 144 -2.15 -16.90 -17.82
N LEU A 145 -2.01 -17.27 -16.56
CA LEU A 145 -1.44 -18.56 -16.14
C LEU A 145 -2.49 -19.67 -16.03
N LEU A 146 -3.79 -19.34 -16.11
CA LEU A 146 -4.89 -20.30 -16.00
C LEU A 146 -4.89 -21.24 -17.20
N LYS A 147 -5.14 -22.53 -16.93
CA LYS A 147 -5.38 -23.56 -17.95
C LYS A 147 -6.87 -23.89 -17.99
N LYS A 148 -7.36 -24.46 -19.11
CA LYS A 148 -8.79 -24.78 -19.34
C LYS A 148 -9.49 -25.59 -18.22
N HIS A 149 -8.76 -26.28 -17.38
CA HIS A 149 -9.28 -27.13 -16.30
C HIS A 149 -8.75 -26.75 -14.91
N THR A 150 -8.28 -25.49 -14.72
CA THR A 150 -7.84 -25.03 -13.40
C THR A 150 -9.06 -24.94 -12.49
N LYS A 151 -9.07 -25.77 -11.42
CA LYS A 151 -10.03 -25.66 -10.33
C LYS A 151 -9.57 -24.56 -9.38
N ASP A 152 -10.50 -23.93 -8.65
CA ASP A 152 -10.23 -22.89 -7.67
C ASP A 152 -9.30 -21.80 -8.23
N THR A 153 -9.76 -21.10 -9.27
CA THR A 153 -8.97 -20.12 -10.05
C THR A 153 -8.35 -19.05 -9.17
N LEU A 154 -9.09 -18.51 -8.20
CA LEU A 154 -8.59 -17.50 -7.26
C LEU A 154 -7.46 -18.06 -6.39
N GLU A 155 -7.63 -19.24 -5.80
CA GLU A 155 -6.60 -19.85 -4.96
C GLU A 155 -5.33 -20.16 -5.77
N PHE A 156 -5.48 -20.63 -7.02
CA PHE A 156 -4.35 -20.81 -7.93
C PHE A 156 -3.60 -19.50 -8.19
N ILE A 157 -4.32 -18.41 -8.48
CA ILE A 157 -3.75 -17.08 -8.74
C ILE A 157 -3.02 -16.57 -7.50
N LEU A 158 -3.65 -16.65 -6.33
CA LEU A 158 -3.04 -16.21 -5.07
C LEU A 158 -1.75 -17.00 -4.73
N ASN A 159 -1.75 -18.29 -4.99
CA ASN A 159 -0.53 -19.10 -4.86
C ASN A 159 0.57 -18.63 -5.83
N LYS A 160 0.22 -18.24 -7.07
CA LYS A 160 1.19 -17.71 -8.03
C LYS A 160 1.70 -16.33 -7.64
N ILE A 161 0.89 -15.47 -7.07
CA ILE A 161 1.32 -14.19 -6.50
C ILE A 161 2.30 -14.44 -5.34
N ALA A 162 1.96 -15.35 -4.40
CA ALA A 162 2.85 -15.71 -3.29
C ALA A 162 4.17 -16.33 -3.77
N GLU A 163 4.13 -17.17 -4.81
CA GLU A 163 5.32 -17.74 -5.44
C GLU A 163 6.23 -16.65 -6.04
N GLU A 164 5.66 -15.61 -6.62
CA GLU A 164 6.43 -14.53 -7.25
C GLU A 164 6.96 -13.55 -6.19
N ASP A 165 6.12 -13.08 -5.24
CA ASP A 165 6.53 -12.18 -4.17
C ASP A 165 7.63 -12.79 -3.30
N SER A 166 7.47 -14.04 -2.86
CA SER A 166 8.43 -14.73 -1.99
C SER A 166 9.84 -14.88 -2.58
N LYS A 167 10.02 -14.69 -3.90
CA LYS A 167 11.34 -14.66 -4.50
C LYS A 167 12.26 -13.58 -3.92
N ILE A 168 11.68 -12.50 -3.38
CA ILE A 168 12.46 -11.46 -2.70
C ILE A 168 13.26 -12.03 -1.52
N ILE A 169 12.74 -13.05 -0.83
CA ILE A 169 13.41 -13.75 0.27
C ILE A 169 14.22 -14.93 -0.24
N THR A 170 13.66 -15.72 -1.17
CA THR A 170 14.21 -17.01 -1.59
C THR A 170 15.22 -16.93 -2.74
N ASN A 171 15.70 -15.73 -3.08
CA ASN A 171 16.58 -15.44 -4.23
C ASN A 171 18.03 -15.93 -4.07
N GLY A 172 18.44 -16.32 -2.86
CA GLY A 172 19.79 -16.77 -2.56
C GLY A 172 20.82 -15.67 -2.24
N TYR A 173 20.45 -14.40 -2.29
CA TYR A 173 21.28 -13.25 -1.91
C TYR A 173 20.89 -12.66 -0.57
N THR A 174 19.61 -12.68 -0.22
CA THR A 174 19.05 -12.20 1.03
C THR A 174 19.67 -12.95 2.22
N LYS A 175 20.14 -12.20 3.21
CA LYS A 175 20.71 -12.72 4.46
C LYS A 175 19.67 -12.77 5.58
N VAL A 176 18.76 -11.80 5.61
CA VAL A 176 17.67 -11.70 6.57
C VAL A 176 16.34 -11.60 5.81
N GLY A 177 15.49 -12.60 5.97
CA GLY A 177 14.13 -12.64 5.43
C GLY A 177 13.10 -12.39 6.54
N ILE A 178 12.20 -11.43 6.32
CA ILE A 178 11.13 -11.08 7.26
C ILE A 178 9.80 -11.27 6.55
N TYR A 179 8.89 -12.05 7.12
CA TYR A 179 7.61 -12.29 6.47
C TYR A 179 6.45 -12.49 7.44
N ASN A 180 5.24 -12.25 6.93
CA ASN A 180 3.99 -12.50 7.64
C ASN A 180 3.69 -14.00 7.66
N LYS A 181 3.78 -14.63 8.84
CA LYS A 181 3.50 -16.06 9.00
C LYS A 181 2.00 -16.38 9.02
N ASP A 182 1.14 -15.37 9.23
CA ASP A 182 -0.31 -15.54 9.12
C ASP A 182 -0.76 -15.74 7.66
N ASP A 183 0.02 -15.26 6.70
CA ASP A 183 -0.18 -15.61 5.29
C ASP A 183 0.40 -17.01 5.02
N LYS A 184 -0.52 -17.99 5.04
CA LYS A 184 -0.16 -19.40 4.86
C LYS A 184 0.51 -19.67 3.53
N ARG A 185 0.10 -18.98 2.44
CA ARG A 185 0.67 -19.16 1.10
C ARG A 185 2.12 -18.73 1.06
N LEU A 186 2.43 -17.55 1.59
CA LEU A 186 3.81 -17.08 1.72
C LEU A 186 4.65 -18.03 2.58
N SER A 187 4.12 -18.40 3.75
CA SER A 187 4.78 -19.33 4.68
C SER A 187 5.15 -20.65 4.00
N ASP A 188 4.20 -21.27 3.31
CA ASP A 188 4.38 -22.56 2.65
C ASP A 188 5.45 -22.48 1.52
N VAL A 189 5.41 -21.42 0.72
CA VAL A 189 6.38 -21.22 -0.37
C VAL A 189 7.77 -20.93 0.18
N ILE A 190 7.89 -20.03 1.16
CA ILE A 190 9.18 -19.70 1.77
C ILE A 190 9.79 -20.93 2.42
N PHE A 191 9.01 -21.68 3.23
CA PHE A 191 9.47 -22.89 3.88
C PHE A 191 9.97 -23.95 2.87
N LYS A 192 9.23 -24.17 1.78
CA LYS A 192 9.62 -25.14 0.74
C LYS A 192 10.89 -24.76 -0.02
N ARG A 193 11.13 -23.45 -0.21
CA ARG A 193 12.25 -22.95 -1.03
C ARG A 193 13.49 -22.60 -0.24
N THR A 194 13.39 -22.39 1.08
CA THR A 194 14.54 -22.04 1.92
C THR A 194 15.18 -23.28 2.52
N LYS A 195 16.22 -23.79 1.85
CA LYS A 195 17.05 -24.92 2.34
C LYS A 195 18.44 -24.47 2.80
N LYS A 196 18.71 -23.16 2.87
CA LYS A 196 20.06 -22.62 3.14
C LYS A 196 20.24 -22.26 4.61
N GLU A 197 21.28 -22.80 5.23
CA GLU A 197 21.72 -22.47 6.60
C GLU A 197 22.13 -20.99 6.80
N SER A 198 22.38 -20.26 5.71
CA SER A 198 22.85 -18.87 5.76
C SER A 198 21.75 -17.79 5.76
N LEU A 199 20.47 -18.17 5.70
CA LEU A 199 19.34 -17.25 5.71
C LEU A 199 18.69 -17.23 7.09
N THR A 200 18.73 -16.06 7.75
CA THR A 200 17.97 -15.83 8.98
C THR A 200 16.54 -15.48 8.63
N LEU A 201 15.57 -16.24 9.10
CA LEU A 201 14.15 -15.99 8.92
C LEU A 201 13.52 -15.43 10.21
N LEU A 202 12.87 -14.28 10.12
CA LEU A 202 12.12 -13.64 11.19
C LEU A 202 10.66 -13.52 10.77
N THR A 203 9.74 -13.76 11.71
CA THR A 203 8.32 -13.80 11.39
C THR A 203 7.50 -12.88 12.28
N PHE A 204 6.41 -12.38 11.74
CA PHE A 204 5.39 -11.64 12.48
C PHE A 204 3.99 -12.18 12.15
N GLY A 205 3.04 -11.93 13.05
CA GLY A 205 1.65 -12.35 12.91
C GLY A 205 0.94 -12.54 14.25
N SER A 206 -0.22 -13.16 14.23
CA SER A 206 -1.06 -13.43 15.42
C SER A 206 -0.61 -14.65 16.23
N ASN A 207 0.10 -15.58 15.60
CA ASN A 207 0.51 -16.83 16.24
C ASN A 207 1.66 -16.60 17.23
N LYS A 208 1.58 -17.24 18.41
CA LYS A 208 2.62 -17.18 19.46
C LYS A 208 4.00 -17.67 19.05
N GLU A 209 4.12 -18.40 17.94
CA GLU A 209 5.43 -18.82 17.42
C GLU A 209 6.22 -17.70 16.73
N ASN A 210 5.57 -16.60 16.35
CA ASN A 210 6.21 -15.49 15.67
C ASN A 210 7.26 -14.79 16.53
N SER A 211 8.22 -14.15 15.88
CA SER A 211 9.22 -13.30 16.54
C SER A 211 8.60 -12.00 17.07
N VAL A 212 7.63 -11.45 16.33
CA VAL A 212 6.75 -10.35 16.75
C VAL A 212 5.30 -10.80 16.62
N ILE A 213 4.56 -10.70 17.72
CA ILE A 213 3.18 -11.17 17.84
C ILE A 213 2.28 -9.95 17.96
N TYR A 214 1.17 -9.91 17.21
CA TYR A 214 0.13 -8.91 17.39
C TYR A 214 -0.57 -9.12 18.75
N ASP A 215 -0.70 -8.06 19.53
CA ASP A 215 -1.34 -8.13 20.85
C ASP A 215 -2.66 -7.35 20.84
N ASP A 216 -2.61 -6.02 20.77
CA ASP A 216 -3.81 -5.16 20.80
C ASP A 216 -3.79 -4.07 19.74
N TYR A 217 -4.99 -3.60 19.41
CA TYR A 217 -5.23 -2.48 18.51
C TYR A 217 -6.34 -1.61 19.07
N SER A 218 -6.09 -0.31 19.17
CA SER A 218 -7.11 0.63 19.64
C SER A 218 -7.00 2.00 18.98
N ILE A 219 -8.17 2.64 18.85
CA ILE A 219 -8.29 4.03 18.38
C ILE A 219 -8.98 4.85 19.47
N PHE A 220 -8.41 6.02 19.77
CA PHE A 220 -8.97 6.99 20.71
C PHE A 220 -8.94 8.38 20.09
N SER A 221 -10.10 8.96 19.79
CA SER A 221 -10.17 10.27 19.14
C SER A 221 -9.36 10.29 17.83
N LYS A 222 -8.30 11.11 17.75
CA LYS A 222 -7.38 11.17 16.59
C LYS A 222 -6.05 10.47 16.90
N LYS A 223 -6.08 9.29 17.54
CA LYS A 223 -4.89 8.57 17.96
C LYS A 223 -5.06 7.08 17.76
N THR A 224 -4.11 6.41 17.12
CA THR A 224 -4.07 4.96 16.98
C THR A 224 -2.95 4.37 17.83
N LYS A 225 -3.22 3.23 18.47
CA LYS A 225 -2.24 2.44 19.19
C LYS A 225 -2.19 1.02 18.65
N PHE A 226 -0.99 0.48 18.56
CA PHE A 226 -0.72 -0.92 18.24
C PHE A 226 0.18 -1.52 19.32
N SER A 227 -0.21 -2.63 19.88
CA SER A 227 0.59 -3.37 20.87
C SER A 227 1.11 -4.67 20.29
N TYR A 228 2.34 -5.00 20.64
CA TYR A 228 3.06 -6.18 20.17
C TYR A 228 3.75 -6.87 21.34
N LYS A 229 3.82 -8.22 21.27
CA LYS A 229 4.76 -9.00 22.07
C LYS A 229 5.94 -9.39 21.20
N VAL A 230 7.14 -9.08 21.63
CA VAL A 230 8.37 -9.41 20.93
C VAL A 230 9.17 -10.45 21.71
N LYS A 231 9.66 -11.47 21.01
CA LYS A 231 10.53 -12.47 21.61
C LYS A 231 11.96 -11.95 21.71
N THR A 232 12.56 -12.12 22.88
CA THR A 232 13.95 -11.76 23.13
C THR A 232 14.66 -12.95 23.82
N SER A 233 15.98 -12.90 23.91
CA SER A 233 16.75 -13.91 24.65
C SER A 233 16.42 -13.99 26.16
N LYS A 234 15.75 -12.95 26.70
CA LYS A 234 15.31 -12.86 28.11
C LYS A 234 13.81 -13.12 28.30
N GLY A 235 13.12 -13.66 27.29
CA GLY A 235 11.67 -13.88 27.31
C GLY A 235 10.89 -12.88 26.41
N GLU A 236 9.58 -12.81 26.61
CA GLU A 236 8.72 -11.89 25.86
C GLU A 236 8.71 -10.49 26.48
N ARG A 237 8.64 -9.47 25.62
CA ARG A 237 8.49 -8.07 26.00
C ARG A 237 7.34 -7.43 25.24
N SER A 238 6.49 -6.65 25.93
CA SER A 238 5.43 -5.87 25.30
C SER A 238 5.98 -4.54 24.80
N ILE A 239 5.52 -4.13 23.59
CA ILE A 239 5.82 -2.84 22.96
C ILE A 239 4.51 -2.23 22.52
N GLU A 240 4.20 -1.03 22.97
CA GLU A 240 3.08 -0.22 22.49
C GLU A 240 3.62 0.91 21.61
N LEU A 241 3.15 0.98 20.37
CA LEU A 241 3.35 2.11 19.46
C LEU A 241 2.11 3.00 19.47
N SER A 242 2.32 4.31 19.58
CA SER A 242 1.26 5.30 19.71
C SER A 242 1.43 6.42 18.70
N PHE A 243 0.41 6.61 17.86
CA PHE A 243 0.43 7.59 16.76
C PHE A 243 -0.63 8.69 17.00
N PRO A 244 -0.31 9.75 17.74
CA PRO A 244 -1.21 10.89 17.90
C PRO A 244 -1.38 11.61 16.56
N GLY A 245 -2.61 12.05 16.26
CA GLY A 245 -2.94 12.73 15.00
C GLY A 245 -3.14 11.78 13.81
N LEU A 246 -2.99 10.45 14.00
CA LEU A 246 -3.19 9.46 12.95
C LEU A 246 -4.33 8.49 13.31
N ILE A 247 -5.18 8.22 12.32
CA ILE A 247 -6.17 7.15 12.36
C ILE A 247 -5.74 6.11 11.32
N LEU A 248 -5.26 4.97 11.79
CA LEU A 248 -4.68 3.92 10.97
C LEU A 248 -5.54 2.66 11.04
N PRO A 249 -5.80 1.97 9.91
CA PRO A 249 -6.54 0.72 9.93
C PRO A 249 -5.72 -0.41 10.59
N PRO A 250 -6.39 -1.46 11.12
CA PRO A 250 -5.73 -2.59 11.79
C PRO A 250 -4.62 -3.24 10.96
N ALA A 251 -4.78 -3.32 9.63
CA ALA A 251 -3.77 -3.88 8.73
C ALA A 251 -2.42 -3.15 8.78
N SER A 252 -2.37 -1.91 9.27
CA SER A 252 -1.10 -1.17 9.45
C SER A 252 -0.16 -1.85 10.45
N ARG A 253 -0.68 -2.73 11.33
CA ARG A 253 0.12 -3.52 12.28
C ARG A 253 1.20 -4.37 11.59
N GLU A 254 0.93 -4.87 10.38
CA GLU A 254 1.87 -5.66 9.59
C GLU A 254 3.14 -4.84 9.28
N SER A 255 2.95 -3.62 8.79
CA SER A 255 4.04 -2.71 8.47
C SER A 255 4.93 -2.43 9.68
N PHE A 256 4.33 -2.12 10.83
CA PHE A 256 5.11 -1.82 12.04
C PHE A 256 5.77 -3.05 12.64
N ALA A 257 5.13 -4.22 12.62
CA ALA A 257 5.76 -5.48 13.04
C ALA A 257 7.00 -5.81 12.19
N ALA A 258 6.90 -5.67 10.88
CA ALA A 258 8.04 -5.85 9.97
C ALA A 258 9.18 -4.86 10.27
N VAL A 259 8.84 -3.58 10.54
CA VAL A 259 9.82 -2.54 10.89
C VAL A 259 10.50 -2.82 12.23
N LEU A 260 9.75 -3.26 13.25
CA LEU A 260 10.31 -3.66 14.54
C LEU A 260 11.37 -4.76 14.36
N LEU A 261 11.08 -5.79 13.55
CA LEU A 261 12.02 -6.87 13.26
C LEU A 261 13.22 -6.39 12.46
N ALA A 262 12.98 -5.68 11.36
CA ALA A 262 14.01 -5.22 10.45
C ALA A 262 15.05 -4.35 11.17
N THR A 263 14.57 -3.33 11.88
CA THR A 263 15.47 -2.35 12.51
C THR A 263 16.13 -2.89 13.78
N HIS A 264 15.44 -3.80 14.51
CA HIS A 264 16.06 -4.51 15.63
C HIS A 264 17.19 -5.46 15.17
N SER A 265 17.00 -6.15 14.05
CA SER A 265 18.06 -7.03 13.49
C SER A 265 19.28 -6.25 12.98
N LEU A 266 19.15 -4.94 12.75
CA LEU A 266 20.26 -4.02 12.45
C LEU A 266 20.91 -3.42 13.73
N GLY A 267 20.51 -3.89 14.91
CA GLY A 267 21.12 -3.52 16.20
C GLY A 267 20.42 -2.42 16.98
N LEU A 268 19.31 -1.86 16.50
CA LEU A 268 18.55 -0.84 17.23
C LEU A 268 17.77 -1.47 18.39
N LYS A 269 17.73 -0.77 19.53
CA LYS A 269 16.90 -1.18 20.67
C LYS A 269 15.43 -0.84 20.40
N TYR A 270 14.50 -1.67 20.86
CA TYR A 270 13.06 -1.44 20.69
C TYR A 270 12.58 -0.06 21.21
N ALA A 271 13.20 0.47 22.26
CA ALA A 271 12.88 1.81 22.76
C ALA A 271 13.25 2.91 21.73
N GLN A 272 14.39 2.79 21.07
CA GLN A 272 14.83 3.71 20.02
C GLN A 272 13.92 3.61 18.78
N ILE A 273 13.53 2.38 18.40
CA ILE A 273 12.64 2.12 17.28
C ILE A 273 11.27 2.75 17.54
N LYS A 274 10.71 2.54 18.75
CA LYS A 274 9.43 3.12 19.16
C LYS A 274 9.47 4.64 19.06
N GLU A 275 10.45 5.28 19.70
CA GLU A 275 10.60 6.74 19.73
C GLU A 275 10.72 7.32 18.31
N ALA A 276 11.56 6.72 17.46
CA ALA A 276 11.74 7.17 16.09
C ALA A 276 10.47 7.00 15.22
N LEU A 277 9.74 5.89 15.39
CA LEU A 277 8.46 5.67 14.71
C LEU A 277 7.42 6.70 15.12
N GLU A 278 7.21 6.88 16.43
CA GLU A 278 6.20 7.79 16.97
C GLU A 278 6.48 9.25 16.61
N LYS A 279 7.75 9.63 16.51
CA LYS A 279 8.19 10.99 16.16
C LYS A 279 8.15 11.27 14.67
N ASN A 280 8.63 10.34 13.84
CA ASN A 280 8.99 10.64 12.45
C ASN A 280 8.07 9.98 11.41
N PHE A 281 7.22 9.02 11.83
CA PHE A 281 6.37 8.33 10.86
C PHE A 281 5.30 9.25 10.29
N THR A 282 5.25 9.33 8.97
CA THR A 282 4.23 10.06 8.23
C THR A 282 3.52 9.14 7.24
N ILE A 283 2.23 9.37 7.06
CA ILE A 283 1.42 8.62 6.13
C ILE A 283 1.65 9.16 4.70
N PRO A 284 1.86 8.30 3.71
CA PRO A 284 1.82 8.73 2.30
C PRO A 284 0.45 9.33 1.96
N LYS A 285 0.42 10.37 1.14
CA LYS A 285 -0.81 11.02 0.67
C LYS A 285 -1.82 9.99 0.12
N GLY A 286 -3.08 10.15 0.47
CA GLY A 286 -4.16 9.27 0.03
C GLY A 286 -4.12 7.85 0.61
N ARG A 287 -3.46 7.65 1.77
CA ARG A 287 -3.36 6.35 2.48
C ARG A 287 -3.70 6.50 3.97
N SER A 288 -4.93 6.90 4.27
CA SER A 288 -5.44 7.28 5.60
C SER A 288 -5.02 8.70 6.06
N SER A 289 -4.84 9.62 5.12
CA SER A 289 -4.61 11.03 5.46
C SER A 289 -5.86 11.64 6.09
N LEU A 290 -5.69 12.46 7.13
CA LEU A 290 -6.80 13.07 7.87
C LEU A 290 -6.93 14.54 7.52
N PHE A 291 -8.17 14.97 7.27
CA PHE A 291 -8.51 16.37 7.05
C PHE A 291 -9.72 16.78 7.89
N ALA A 292 -9.73 18.03 8.33
CA ALA A 292 -10.93 18.67 8.82
C ALA A 292 -11.87 18.94 7.62
N GLY A 293 -13.12 18.55 7.76
CA GLY A 293 -14.14 18.79 6.75
C GLY A 293 -15.22 19.76 7.21
N ILE A 294 -15.98 20.29 6.25
CA ILE A 294 -17.15 21.14 6.53
C ILE A 294 -18.13 20.43 7.48
N LYS A 295 -19.04 21.16 8.09
CA LYS A 295 -20.01 20.66 9.06
C LYS A 295 -19.36 19.85 10.20
N ASN A 296 -18.16 20.26 10.63
CA ASN A 296 -17.35 19.58 11.66
C ASN A 296 -17.07 18.10 11.37
N SER A 297 -17.01 17.73 10.09
CA SER A 297 -16.72 16.36 9.67
C SER A 297 -15.24 16.02 9.78
N LEU A 298 -14.92 14.73 9.83
CA LEU A 298 -13.57 14.19 9.75
C LEU A 298 -13.43 13.39 8.46
N ILE A 299 -12.56 13.81 7.57
CA ILE A 299 -12.30 13.13 6.32
C ILE A 299 -11.08 12.21 6.47
N ILE A 300 -11.25 10.95 6.10
CA ILE A 300 -10.19 9.95 6.03
C ILE A 300 -9.95 9.65 4.55
N ASP A 301 -8.89 10.27 4.00
CA ASP A 301 -8.51 10.09 2.60
C ASP A 301 -7.67 8.81 2.42
N SER A 302 -8.24 7.81 1.77
CA SER A 302 -7.55 6.59 1.31
C SER A 302 -7.79 6.37 -0.19
N SER A 303 -7.84 7.46 -0.97
CA SER A 303 -8.19 7.48 -2.38
C SER A 303 -7.06 7.04 -3.33
N TYR A 304 -5.87 6.74 -2.81
CA TYR A 304 -4.73 6.38 -3.66
C TYR A 304 -4.89 5.01 -4.31
N ASN A 305 -5.33 4.00 -3.58
CA ASN A 305 -5.54 2.63 -4.10
C ASN A 305 -6.56 1.85 -3.26
N SER A 306 -7.11 0.76 -3.83
CA SER A 306 -8.11 -0.06 -3.16
C SER A 306 -7.97 -1.53 -3.53
N SER A 307 -8.16 -2.41 -2.53
CA SER A 307 -8.33 -3.85 -2.65
C SER A 307 -9.28 -4.32 -1.55
N LYS A 308 -9.90 -5.49 -1.69
CA LYS A 308 -10.82 -6.04 -0.68
C LYS A 308 -10.22 -6.04 0.72
N SER A 309 -9.01 -6.58 0.88
CA SER A 309 -8.35 -6.67 2.19
C SER A 309 -8.17 -5.31 2.84
N THR A 310 -7.80 -4.28 2.06
CA THR A 310 -7.67 -2.92 2.59
C THR A 310 -9.02 -2.32 2.93
N VAL A 311 -10.06 -2.50 2.10
CA VAL A 311 -11.41 -1.98 2.38
C VAL A 311 -11.96 -2.62 3.66
N LEU A 312 -11.84 -3.95 3.82
CA LEU A 312 -12.30 -4.66 5.03
C LEU A 312 -11.59 -4.14 6.28
N SER A 313 -10.28 -3.88 6.21
CA SER A 313 -9.54 -3.30 7.33
C SER A 313 -10.02 -1.88 7.69
N PHE A 314 -10.39 -1.08 6.69
CA PHE A 314 -11.01 0.24 6.95
C PHE A 314 -12.42 0.10 7.54
N ILE A 315 -13.23 -0.87 7.10
CA ILE A 315 -14.56 -1.14 7.68
C ILE A 315 -14.42 -1.51 9.17
N GLU A 316 -13.46 -2.35 9.54
CA GLU A 316 -13.17 -2.69 10.95
C GLU A 316 -12.78 -1.43 11.76
N MET A 317 -11.94 -0.58 11.20
CA MET A 317 -11.58 0.71 11.80
C MET A 317 -12.80 1.62 11.98
N LEU A 318 -13.64 1.76 10.95
CA LEU A 318 -14.85 2.57 11.00
C LEU A 318 -15.86 2.05 12.03
N LYS A 319 -16.00 0.73 12.15
CA LYS A 319 -16.82 0.12 13.20
C LYS A 319 -16.37 0.56 14.60
N THR A 320 -15.07 0.47 14.87
CA THR A 320 -14.49 0.92 16.13
C THR A 320 -14.69 2.41 16.38
N LEU A 321 -14.52 3.23 15.34
CA LEU A 321 -14.76 4.68 15.44
C LEU A 321 -16.23 4.99 15.72
N LYS A 322 -17.17 4.33 15.03
CA LYS A 322 -18.60 4.50 15.22
C LYS A 322 -19.01 4.17 16.66
N GLU A 323 -18.56 3.00 17.16
CA GLU A 323 -18.85 2.55 18.53
C GLU A 323 -18.34 3.53 19.60
N LYS A 324 -17.17 4.13 19.38
CA LYS A 324 -16.55 5.04 20.34
C LYS A 324 -17.05 6.49 20.27
N THR A 325 -17.46 6.94 19.10
CA THR A 325 -17.78 8.35 18.88
C THR A 325 -19.26 8.64 18.69
N GLY A 326 -20.05 7.62 18.30
CA GLY A 326 -21.44 7.78 17.91
C GLY A 326 -21.66 8.60 16.64
N ARG A 327 -20.58 8.97 15.93
CA ARG A 327 -20.64 9.82 14.74
C ARG A 327 -21.18 9.03 13.53
N PRO A 328 -21.97 9.68 12.66
CA PRO A 328 -22.39 9.07 11.40
C PRO A 328 -21.18 8.70 10.53
N ILE A 329 -21.22 7.53 9.89
CA ILE A 329 -20.19 7.05 8.99
C ILE A 329 -20.67 7.16 7.55
N LEU A 330 -20.01 7.97 6.75
CA LEU A 330 -20.20 8.09 5.31
C LEU A 330 -19.02 7.42 4.60
N PHE A 331 -19.31 6.69 3.53
CA PHE A 331 -18.26 6.07 2.72
C PHE A 331 -18.46 6.44 1.24
N LEU A 332 -17.50 7.19 0.68
CA LEU A 332 -17.36 7.38 -0.76
C LEU A 332 -16.47 6.27 -1.31
N MET A 333 -17.08 5.25 -1.88
CA MET A 333 -16.43 4.05 -2.39
C MET A 333 -16.27 4.14 -3.91
N GLY A 334 -15.05 3.94 -4.39
CA GLY A 334 -14.77 3.71 -5.80
C GLY A 334 -14.46 2.25 -6.09
N ASP A 335 -14.44 1.90 -7.37
CA ASP A 335 -14.11 0.54 -7.82
C ASP A 335 -12.79 0.03 -7.27
N MET A 336 -12.74 -1.26 -6.99
CA MET A 336 -11.51 -2.02 -6.84
C MET A 336 -11.12 -2.57 -8.22
N ARG A 337 -9.98 -2.15 -8.75
CA ARG A 337 -9.55 -2.43 -10.12
C ARG A 337 -8.55 -3.58 -10.21
N GLU A 338 -8.31 -4.05 -11.44
CA GLU A 338 -7.33 -5.07 -11.79
C GLU A 338 -7.62 -6.45 -11.19
N LEU A 339 -8.89 -6.70 -10.86
CA LEU A 339 -9.38 -7.94 -10.26
C LEU A 339 -9.77 -9.01 -11.30
N GLY A 340 -9.95 -8.64 -12.58
CA GLY A 340 -10.38 -9.57 -13.63
C GLY A 340 -11.70 -10.25 -13.29
N ASN A 341 -11.76 -11.56 -13.41
CA ASN A 341 -12.95 -12.38 -13.15
C ASN A 341 -13.41 -12.34 -11.68
N GLU A 342 -12.50 -12.01 -10.75
CA GLU A 342 -12.80 -11.94 -9.32
C GLU A 342 -13.52 -10.65 -8.92
N SER A 343 -13.66 -9.68 -9.85
CA SER A 343 -14.20 -8.36 -9.55
C SER A 343 -15.59 -8.42 -8.91
N LYS A 344 -16.50 -9.22 -9.45
CA LYS A 344 -17.85 -9.37 -8.92
C LYS A 344 -17.81 -9.85 -7.46
N GLN A 345 -17.18 -10.99 -7.20
CA GLN A 345 -17.14 -11.60 -5.88
C GLN A 345 -16.50 -10.66 -4.83
N GLU A 346 -15.37 -10.04 -5.17
CA GLU A 346 -14.65 -9.13 -4.28
C GLU A 346 -15.49 -7.91 -3.89
N HIS A 347 -16.25 -7.32 -4.84
CA HIS A 347 -17.15 -6.20 -4.58
C HIS A 347 -18.38 -6.61 -3.77
N GLU A 348 -18.97 -7.78 -4.04
CA GLU A 348 -20.13 -8.31 -3.31
C GLU A 348 -19.80 -8.63 -1.84
N GLU A 349 -18.61 -9.19 -1.57
CA GLU A 349 -18.13 -9.46 -0.21
C GLU A 349 -17.90 -8.16 0.57
N VAL A 350 -17.32 -7.14 -0.05
CA VAL A 350 -17.17 -5.81 0.54
C VAL A 350 -18.53 -5.20 0.84
N ALA A 351 -19.47 -5.23 -0.13
CA ALA A 351 -20.82 -4.72 0.05
C ALA A 351 -21.52 -5.36 1.27
N SER A 352 -21.38 -6.68 1.41
CA SER A 352 -21.96 -7.42 2.53
C SER A 352 -21.35 -7.04 3.89
N SER A 353 -20.09 -6.67 3.91
CA SER A 353 -19.35 -6.31 5.13
C SER A 353 -19.65 -4.89 5.59
N LEU A 354 -19.84 -3.93 4.67
CA LEU A 354 -20.04 -2.52 5.01
C LEU A 354 -21.45 -2.19 5.52
N ILE A 355 -22.47 -2.97 5.15
CA ILE A 355 -23.89 -2.69 5.39
C ILE A 355 -24.22 -2.41 6.87
N LYS A 356 -23.53 -3.05 7.82
CA LYS A 356 -23.75 -2.91 9.27
C LYS A 356 -22.94 -1.77 9.91
N VAL A 357 -22.04 -1.15 9.17
CA VAL A 357 -21.07 -0.18 9.71
C VAL A 357 -21.32 1.21 9.16
N VAL A 358 -21.51 1.29 7.85
CA VAL A 358 -21.66 2.54 7.10
C VAL A 358 -23.12 2.99 7.14
N ASP A 359 -23.38 4.24 7.52
CA ASP A 359 -24.73 4.82 7.53
C ASP A 359 -25.17 5.23 6.13
N GLU A 360 -24.29 5.90 5.38
CA GLU A 360 -24.56 6.34 4.02
C GLU A 360 -23.41 5.94 3.10
N LEU A 361 -23.73 5.29 1.98
CA LEU A 361 -22.79 4.82 0.98
C LEU A 361 -22.96 5.61 -0.32
N TYR A 362 -21.88 6.17 -0.80
CA TYR A 362 -21.79 6.87 -2.08
C TYR A 362 -20.80 6.12 -2.97
N CYS A 363 -21.22 5.76 -4.18
CA CYS A 363 -20.46 4.92 -5.09
C CYS A 363 -20.05 5.67 -6.36
N VAL A 364 -18.82 5.43 -6.83
CA VAL A 364 -18.31 5.95 -8.11
C VAL A 364 -17.61 4.82 -8.87
N GLY A 365 -18.01 4.62 -10.11
CA GLY A 365 -17.42 3.62 -11.00
C GLY A 365 -18.40 2.51 -11.37
N PRO A 366 -18.17 1.82 -12.53
CA PRO A 366 -19.08 0.83 -13.06
C PRO A 366 -19.17 -0.44 -12.19
N GLN A 367 -18.08 -0.87 -11.56
CA GLN A 367 -18.09 -2.09 -10.75
C GLN A 367 -18.89 -1.90 -9.45
N THR A 368 -18.75 -0.74 -8.80
CA THR A 368 -19.57 -0.42 -7.62
C THR A 368 -21.04 -0.28 -8.00
N GLN A 369 -21.36 0.29 -9.18
CA GLN A 369 -22.73 0.38 -9.68
C GLN A 369 -23.36 -1.00 -9.85
N GLU A 370 -22.64 -1.91 -10.48
CA GLU A 370 -23.14 -3.23 -10.87
C GLU A 370 -23.19 -4.20 -9.68
N PHE A 371 -22.16 -4.22 -8.82
CA PHE A 371 -21.99 -5.28 -7.82
C PHE A 371 -22.23 -4.83 -6.37
N VAL A 372 -22.07 -3.53 -6.05
CA VAL A 372 -22.24 -3.05 -4.66
C VAL A 372 -23.62 -2.47 -4.43
N VAL A 373 -24.05 -1.54 -5.27
CA VAL A 373 -25.31 -0.81 -5.10
C VAL A 373 -26.52 -1.71 -4.98
N PRO A 374 -26.75 -2.76 -5.82
CA PRO A 374 -27.92 -3.62 -5.69
C PRO A 374 -27.97 -4.38 -4.37
N ILE A 375 -26.82 -4.86 -3.87
CA ILE A 375 -26.75 -5.59 -2.59
C ILE A 375 -27.14 -4.69 -1.43
N VAL A 376 -26.63 -3.48 -1.40
CA VAL A 376 -26.92 -2.52 -0.32
C VAL A 376 -28.35 -2.06 -0.40
N LYS A 377 -28.89 -1.72 -1.59
CA LYS A 377 -30.31 -1.34 -1.79
C LYS A 377 -31.29 -2.36 -1.23
N ASN A 378 -31.02 -3.64 -1.41
CA ASN A 378 -31.85 -4.75 -0.92
C ASN A 378 -31.87 -4.86 0.61
N LYS A 379 -31.04 -4.10 1.33
CA LYS A 379 -30.93 -4.12 2.79
C LYS A 379 -31.34 -2.80 3.44
N ILE A 380 -31.59 -1.73 2.66
CA ILE A 380 -32.09 -0.46 3.16
C ILE A 380 -33.44 -0.66 3.88
N GLY A 381 -33.66 0.09 4.95
CA GLY A 381 -34.88 0.02 5.78
C GLY A 381 -34.86 -1.04 6.88
N LYS A 382 -33.83 -1.90 6.93
CA LYS A 382 -33.65 -2.82 8.06
C LYS A 382 -32.90 -2.10 9.19
N LYS A 383 -33.41 -2.28 10.43
CA LYS A 383 -32.81 -1.64 11.62
C LYS A 383 -31.31 -1.98 11.74
N GLY A 384 -30.47 -0.96 11.91
CA GLY A 384 -29.02 -1.10 12.08
C GLY A 384 -28.25 -1.41 10.79
N MET A 385 -28.86 -1.19 9.62
CA MET A 385 -28.22 -1.31 8.31
C MET A 385 -27.99 0.05 7.67
N THR A 386 -27.20 0.11 6.60
CA THR A 386 -27.02 1.32 5.77
C THR A 386 -28.35 1.91 5.40
N SER A 387 -28.54 3.21 5.66
CA SER A 387 -29.81 3.94 5.43
C SER A 387 -29.93 4.46 4.01
N LYS A 388 -28.82 4.74 3.34
CA LYS A 388 -28.76 5.38 2.02
C LYS A 388 -27.66 4.77 1.17
N VAL A 389 -27.94 4.52 -0.13
CA VAL A 389 -26.91 4.18 -1.13
C VAL A 389 -27.22 4.90 -2.44
N GLU A 390 -26.22 5.60 -2.97
CA GLU A 390 -26.33 6.33 -4.23
C GLU A 390 -25.09 6.12 -5.08
N TRP A 391 -25.27 6.19 -6.40
CA TRP A 391 -24.21 6.09 -7.38
C TRP A 391 -24.09 7.36 -8.22
N TYR A 392 -22.86 7.74 -8.53
CA TYR A 392 -22.53 8.93 -9.30
C TYR A 392 -21.61 8.60 -10.47
N LYS A 393 -21.77 9.31 -11.58
CA LYS A 393 -20.94 9.14 -12.78
C LYS A 393 -19.46 9.40 -12.50
N ASN A 394 -19.16 10.36 -11.61
CA ASN A 394 -17.78 10.75 -11.28
C ASN A 394 -17.65 11.32 -9.87
N ALA A 395 -16.41 11.51 -9.43
CA ALA A 395 -16.07 11.99 -8.10
C ALA A 395 -16.55 13.42 -7.82
N ILE A 396 -16.60 14.29 -8.82
CA ILE A 396 -17.04 15.69 -8.66
C ILE A 396 -18.51 15.73 -8.29
N GLN A 397 -19.36 15.01 -9.03
CA GLN A 397 -20.80 14.92 -8.75
C GLN A 397 -21.06 14.35 -7.34
N ALA A 398 -20.34 13.27 -6.98
CA ALA A 398 -20.45 12.69 -5.64
C ALA A 398 -20.05 13.71 -4.55
N GLY A 399 -18.94 14.41 -4.72
CA GLY A 399 -18.46 15.41 -3.77
C GLY A 399 -19.40 16.57 -3.57
N LEU A 400 -20.00 17.09 -4.65
CA LEU A 400 -21.00 18.15 -4.60
C LEU A 400 -22.25 17.70 -3.84
N HIS A 401 -22.77 16.52 -4.16
CA HIS A 401 -23.95 15.99 -3.47
C HIS A 401 -23.69 15.72 -1.99
N ILE A 402 -22.56 15.08 -1.64
CA ILE A 402 -22.20 14.85 -0.23
C ILE A 402 -22.11 16.18 0.52
N LYS A 403 -21.52 17.22 -0.07
CA LYS A 403 -21.43 18.56 0.52
C LYS A 403 -22.80 19.10 0.96
N GLU A 404 -23.82 18.92 0.14
CA GLU A 404 -25.19 19.42 0.39
C GLU A 404 -25.89 18.58 1.46
N GLU A 405 -25.89 17.25 1.32
CA GLU A 405 -26.73 16.31 2.05
C GLU A 405 -26.10 15.78 3.36
N MET A 406 -24.75 15.79 3.48
CA MET A 406 -24.09 15.16 4.61
C MET A 406 -24.53 15.70 5.97
N PRO A 407 -24.71 14.83 6.98
CA PRO A 407 -25.02 15.25 8.34
C PRO A 407 -23.81 15.94 9.00
N GLU A 408 -24.07 16.70 10.06
CA GLU A 408 -23.02 17.27 10.89
C GLU A 408 -22.23 16.19 11.62
N ASN A 409 -20.98 16.51 11.94
CA ASN A 409 -20.08 15.64 12.70
C ASN A 409 -19.80 14.28 12.03
N ALA A 410 -20.00 14.11 10.73
CA ALA A 410 -19.76 12.85 10.05
C ALA A 410 -18.28 12.45 10.04
N ILE A 411 -18.02 11.15 9.98
CA ILE A 411 -16.73 10.59 9.59
C ILE A 411 -16.88 10.11 8.16
N ILE A 412 -16.07 10.65 7.25
CA ILE A 412 -16.15 10.38 5.81
C ILE A 412 -14.91 9.60 5.38
N LEU A 413 -15.08 8.33 5.02
CA LEU A 413 -14.03 7.56 4.35
C LEU A 413 -14.13 7.78 2.84
N VAL A 414 -13.02 8.09 2.19
CA VAL A 414 -12.91 8.15 0.73
C VAL A 414 -11.91 7.11 0.27
N LYS A 415 -12.36 6.07 -0.47
CA LYS A 415 -11.48 4.98 -0.88
C LYS A 415 -11.89 4.36 -2.22
N GLY A 416 -10.91 4.25 -3.12
CA GLY A 416 -11.06 3.62 -4.43
C GLY A 416 -9.70 3.37 -5.08
N SER A 417 -9.70 2.67 -6.21
CA SER A 417 -8.48 2.40 -6.94
C SER A 417 -7.96 3.62 -7.69
N GLN A 418 -6.66 3.63 -7.94
CA GLN A 418 -5.96 4.70 -8.68
C GLN A 418 -6.36 4.75 -10.16
N ASN A 419 -6.06 5.91 -10.79
CA ASN A 419 -6.02 6.09 -12.25
C ASN A 419 -7.36 5.89 -12.97
N THR A 420 -8.40 6.62 -12.70
CA THR A 420 -9.62 6.80 -13.49
C THR A 420 -10.83 7.30 -12.69
N LEU A 421 -10.80 7.14 -11.36
CA LEU A 421 -11.92 7.63 -10.53
C LEU A 421 -11.60 8.98 -9.89
N TYR A 422 -10.31 9.20 -9.57
CA TYR A 422 -9.80 10.45 -8.96
C TYR A 422 -10.65 10.94 -7.79
N LEU A 423 -10.94 10.03 -6.85
CA LEU A 423 -11.86 10.31 -5.72
C LEU A 423 -11.37 11.46 -4.84
N GLU A 424 -10.08 11.80 -4.88
CA GLU A 424 -9.56 13.00 -4.22
C GLU A 424 -10.18 14.30 -4.72
N GLU A 425 -10.78 14.31 -5.93
CA GLU A 425 -11.49 15.48 -6.44
C GLU A 425 -12.81 15.73 -5.68
N ALA A 426 -13.47 14.68 -5.19
CA ALA A 426 -14.63 14.83 -4.30
C ALA A 426 -14.24 15.49 -2.98
N ILE A 427 -13.07 15.12 -2.43
CA ILE A 427 -12.60 15.65 -1.15
C ILE A 427 -12.47 17.18 -1.18
N LYS A 428 -12.09 17.78 -2.31
CA LYS A 428 -11.93 19.24 -2.45
C LYS A 428 -13.19 20.02 -2.05
N PHE A 429 -14.39 19.45 -2.27
CA PHE A 429 -15.66 20.07 -1.91
C PHE A 429 -16.01 19.93 -0.43
N LEU A 430 -15.37 18.99 0.26
CA LEU A 430 -15.65 18.60 1.64
C LEU A 430 -14.67 19.20 2.64
N LEU A 431 -13.51 19.72 2.17
CA LEU A 431 -12.49 20.31 3.02
C LEU A 431 -12.99 21.58 3.72
N GLU A 432 -12.69 21.73 5.00
CA GLU A 432 -12.86 22.97 5.76
C GLU A 432 -11.92 24.07 5.26
N SER A 433 -10.66 23.71 4.98
CA SER A 433 -9.63 24.60 4.46
C SER A 433 -9.21 24.22 3.03
N GLN A 434 -9.35 25.16 2.09
CA GLN A 434 -8.89 24.97 0.71
C GLN A 434 -7.35 24.86 0.61
N ASN A 435 -6.60 25.30 1.62
CA ASN A 435 -5.15 25.14 1.69
C ASN A 435 -4.73 23.66 1.76
N ASP A 436 -5.62 22.78 2.21
CA ASP A 436 -5.34 21.35 2.34
C ASP A 436 -5.38 20.59 1.00
N ILE A 437 -5.88 21.21 -0.08
CA ILE A 437 -5.88 20.62 -1.43
C ILE A 437 -4.49 20.17 -1.85
N LYS A 438 -3.45 20.96 -1.56
CA LYS A 438 -2.05 20.61 -1.86
C LYS A 438 -1.56 19.34 -1.15
N SER A 439 -2.23 18.94 -0.09
CA SER A 439 -1.92 17.72 0.69
C SER A 439 -2.65 16.48 0.16
N LEU A 440 -3.61 16.63 -0.73
CA LEU A 440 -4.24 15.51 -1.43
C LEU A 440 -3.25 14.85 -2.41
N THR A 441 -3.57 13.62 -2.80
CA THR A 441 -2.77 12.91 -3.82
C THR A 441 -3.01 13.47 -5.21
N ARG A 442 -2.07 13.29 -6.14
CA ARG A 442 -2.18 13.66 -7.57
C ARG A 442 -2.58 15.12 -7.81
N GLN A 443 -1.93 16.07 -7.12
CA GLN A 443 -2.14 17.51 -7.29
C GLN A 443 -1.03 18.22 -8.10
N GLU A 444 -0.05 17.48 -8.60
CA GLU A 444 1.00 17.98 -9.47
C GLU A 444 0.42 18.33 -10.86
N ASP A 445 1.00 19.30 -11.57
CA ASP A 445 0.53 19.83 -12.89
C ASP A 445 0.24 18.72 -13.91
N TYR A 446 1.09 17.69 -13.95
CA TYR A 446 0.90 16.53 -14.82
C TYR A 446 -0.45 15.82 -14.55
N TRP A 447 -0.76 15.56 -13.28
CA TRP A 447 -2.02 14.91 -12.88
C TRP A 447 -3.22 15.84 -13.06
N MET A 448 -3.06 17.13 -12.79
CA MET A 448 -4.14 18.11 -12.97
C MET A 448 -4.58 18.17 -14.45
N LYS A 449 -3.62 18.12 -15.40
CA LYS A 449 -3.97 18.05 -16.82
C LYS A 449 -4.72 16.79 -17.19
N ILE A 450 -4.27 15.60 -16.71
CA ILE A 450 -4.97 14.33 -16.96
C ILE A 450 -6.40 14.35 -16.41
N LYS A 451 -6.59 14.88 -15.19
CA LYS A 451 -7.91 14.99 -14.58
C LYS A 451 -8.81 15.97 -15.34
N GLN A 452 -8.26 17.08 -15.80
CA GLN A 452 -9.00 18.02 -16.62
C GLN A 452 -9.53 17.37 -17.91
N ASP A 453 -8.68 16.61 -18.60
CA ASP A 453 -9.10 15.85 -19.79
C ASP A 453 -10.16 14.79 -19.45
N TYR A 454 -10.02 14.10 -18.30
CA TYR A 454 -10.94 13.06 -17.85
C TYR A 454 -12.33 13.60 -17.48
N PHE A 455 -12.42 14.72 -16.78
CA PHE A 455 -13.69 15.31 -16.33
C PHE A 455 -14.38 16.21 -17.38
N SER A 456 -13.71 16.53 -18.48
CA SER A 456 -14.29 17.30 -19.59
C SER A 456 -15.13 16.44 -20.56
N VAL A 457 -15.06 15.11 -20.45
CA VAL A 457 -15.84 14.12 -21.19
C VAL A 457 -17.06 13.68 -20.35
#